data_d0d714c647dfbb34c1c24672dc83632e
#
_entry.id   d0d714c647dfbb34c1c24672dc83632e
#
_cell.length_a   1.000
_cell.length_b   1.000
_cell.length_c   1.000
_cell.angle_alpha   90.00
_cell.angle_beta   90.00
_cell.angle_gamma   90.00
#
_symmetry.space_group_name_H-M   'P 1'
#
loop_
_entity.id
_entity.type
_entity.pdbx_description
1 polymer ?
#
loop_
_entity_poly.entity_id
_entity_poly.type
_entity_poly.pdbx_seq_one_letter_code
_entity_poly.pdbx_strand_id
1 'polypeptide(L)'
;KSLSIDNIFVFLLIFTFFKVFDIYQHKVLFWGILGALIMRAIFIFAGVALIEKFHWIIYVFGIFLIITGINMVRNKDKKLDPEKSIIIRMFRKIFPVHNDYAGSSFFITKNGKKHATLLFVVLLFIEFTDLIFAVDSIPAILAITPDPFIVYTSNVFAILGLRSLYFALSGIMHR
;
A
#
# COMPACT_ATOMS: atom_id res chain seq x y z
N LYS A 1 -12.37 2.03 -10.60
CA LYS A 1 -12.05 0.67 -11.09
C LYS A 1 -10.61 0.55 -11.65
N SER A 2 -10.08 1.58 -12.32
CA SER A 2 -8.69 1.58 -12.83
C SER A 2 -7.68 1.46 -11.70
N LEU A 3 -7.77 2.29 -10.66
CA LEU A 3 -6.89 2.31 -9.50
C LEU A 3 -6.82 0.96 -8.74
N SER A 4 -7.91 0.18 -8.75
CA SER A 4 -7.95 -1.14 -8.11
C SER A 4 -7.09 -2.17 -8.85
N ILE A 5 -7.07 -2.12 -10.18
CA ILE A 5 -6.27 -3.04 -11.02
C ILE A 5 -4.79 -2.70 -10.87
N ASP A 6 -4.45 -1.42 -10.83
CA ASP A 6 -3.07 -0.95 -10.65
C ASP A 6 -2.48 -1.45 -9.31
N ASN A 7 -3.26 -1.43 -8.22
CA ASN A 7 -2.84 -1.97 -6.92
C ASN A 7 -2.51 -3.47 -6.98
N ILE A 8 -3.33 -4.27 -7.69
CA ILE A 8 -3.08 -5.71 -7.84
C ILE A 8 -1.79 -5.93 -8.62
N PHE A 9 -1.61 -5.18 -9.70
CA PHE A 9 -0.41 -5.31 -10.52
C PHE A 9 0.86 -4.99 -9.73
N VAL A 10 0.79 -4.00 -8.85
CA VAL A 10 1.90 -3.65 -7.96
C VAL A 10 2.17 -4.77 -6.95
N PHE A 11 1.16 -5.41 -6.36
CA PHE A 11 1.36 -6.56 -5.47
C PHE A 11 2.00 -7.73 -6.19
N LEU A 12 1.54 -8.08 -7.40
CA LEU A 12 2.15 -9.10 -8.24
C LEU A 12 3.61 -8.77 -8.54
N LEU A 13 3.90 -7.53 -8.90
CA LEU A 13 5.25 -7.07 -9.19
C LEU A 13 6.15 -7.18 -7.96
N ILE A 14 5.68 -6.75 -6.78
CA ILE A 14 6.42 -6.84 -5.52
C ILE A 14 6.73 -8.30 -5.18
N PHE A 15 5.73 -9.18 -5.22
CA PHE A 15 5.93 -10.61 -4.90
C PHE A 15 6.86 -11.30 -5.89
N THR A 16 6.76 -10.99 -7.17
CA THR A 16 7.66 -11.50 -8.20
C THR A 16 9.08 -10.98 -8.03
N PHE A 17 9.23 -9.68 -7.77
CA PHE A 17 10.54 -9.06 -7.58
C PHE A 17 11.28 -9.63 -6.36
N PHE A 18 10.60 -9.75 -5.23
CA PHE A 18 11.17 -10.32 -4.02
C PHE A 18 11.15 -11.85 -4.01
N LYS A 19 10.62 -12.51 -5.04
CA LYS A 19 10.48 -13.98 -5.13
C LYS A 19 9.81 -14.57 -3.89
N VAL A 20 8.70 -13.96 -3.45
CA VAL A 20 7.96 -14.43 -2.27
C VAL A 20 7.27 -15.74 -2.58
N PHE A 21 7.56 -16.78 -1.80
CA PHE A 21 6.91 -18.07 -1.94
C PHE A 21 5.40 -17.97 -1.70
N ASP A 22 4.60 -18.66 -2.49
CA ASP A 22 3.12 -18.59 -2.45
C ASP A 22 2.55 -18.84 -1.06
N ILE A 23 3.16 -19.76 -0.32
CA ILE A 23 2.77 -20.07 1.05
C ILE A 23 2.89 -18.88 2.02
N TYR A 24 3.78 -17.91 1.73
CA TYR A 24 3.98 -16.72 2.57
C TYR A 24 3.19 -15.51 2.08
N GLN A 25 2.75 -15.51 0.82
CA GLN A 25 1.95 -14.40 0.24
C GLN A 25 0.66 -14.18 1.02
N HIS A 26 -0.03 -15.26 1.41
CA HIS A 26 -1.24 -15.19 2.22
C HIS A 26 -1.04 -14.42 3.53
N LYS A 27 0.08 -14.66 4.21
CA LYS A 27 0.41 -14.01 5.46
C LYS A 27 0.71 -12.53 5.27
N VAL A 28 1.50 -12.20 4.27
CA VAL A 28 1.84 -10.81 3.94
C VAL A 28 0.59 -10.04 3.53
N LEU A 29 -0.27 -10.62 2.68
CA LEU A 29 -1.53 -10.00 2.27
C LEU A 29 -2.49 -9.79 3.44
N PHE A 30 -2.56 -10.75 4.38
CA PHE A 30 -3.41 -10.60 5.55
C PHE A 30 -2.99 -9.39 6.41
N TRP A 31 -1.71 -9.32 6.76
CA TRP A 31 -1.18 -8.21 7.56
C TRP A 31 -1.16 -6.89 6.80
N GLY A 32 -0.86 -6.92 5.49
CA GLY A 32 -0.91 -5.74 4.63
C GLY A 32 -2.33 -5.17 4.52
N ILE A 33 -3.35 -6.02 4.37
CA ILE A 33 -4.75 -5.56 4.35
C ILE A 33 -5.14 -4.97 5.70
N LEU A 34 -4.75 -5.61 6.80
CA LEU A 34 -5.08 -5.11 8.13
C LEU A 34 -4.43 -3.74 8.39
N GLY A 35 -3.15 -3.58 8.03
CA GLY A 35 -2.45 -2.31 8.12
C GLY A 35 -3.06 -1.24 7.23
N ALA A 36 -3.36 -1.57 5.98
CA ALA A 36 -4.03 -0.67 5.04
C ALA A 36 -5.38 -0.19 5.56
N LEU A 37 -6.20 -1.07 6.15
CA LEU A 37 -7.49 -0.72 6.74
C LEU A 37 -7.34 0.29 7.90
N ILE A 38 -6.36 0.05 8.78
CA ILE A 38 -6.08 0.92 9.92
C ILE A 38 -5.58 2.29 9.42
N MET A 39 -4.61 2.30 8.51
CA MET A 39 -4.08 3.55 7.96
C MET A 39 -5.15 4.36 7.24
N ARG A 40 -5.96 3.72 6.39
CA ARG A 40 -7.06 4.41 5.70
C ARG A 40 -8.10 4.95 6.66
N ALA A 41 -8.45 4.22 7.74
CA ALA A 41 -9.31 4.75 8.78
C ALA A 41 -8.75 6.06 9.36
N ILE A 42 -7.48 6.06 9.76
CA ILE A 42 -6.81 7.25 10.31
C ILE A 42 -6.86 8.40 9.32
N PHE A 43 -6.49 8.17 8.05
CA PHE A 43 -6.48 9.22 7.01
C PHE A 43 -7.87 9.76 6.70
N ILE A 44 -8.90 8.89 6.63
CA ILE A 44 -10.28 9.31 6.36
C ILE A 44 -10.81 10.15 7.51
N PHE A 45 -10.70 9.67 8.75
CA PHE A 45 -11.19 10.43 9.90
C PHE A 45 -10.43 11.74 10.09
N ALA A 46 -9.11 11.74 9.91
CA ALA A 46 -8.31 12.96 9.95
C ALA A 46 -8.69 13.92 8.81
N GLY A 47 -8.92 13.41 7.60
CA GLY A 47 -9.31 14.21 6.44
C GLY A 47 -10.70 14.84 6.61
N VAL A 48 -11.67 14.07 7.10
CA VAL A 48 -13.02 14.59 7.41
C VAL A 48 -12.94 15.69 8.47
N ALA A 49 -12.29 15.41 9.61
CA ALA A 49 -12.13 16.40 10.68
C ALA A 49 -11.42 17.68 10.20
N LEU A 50 -10.46 17.52 9.29
CA LEU A 50 -9.74 18.65 8.71
C LEU A 50 -10.64 19.50 7.80
N ILE A 51 -11.48 18.86 6.98
CA ILE A 51 -12.45 19.55 6.10
C ILE A 51 -13.53 20.23 6.93
N GLU A 52 -14.05 19.59 7.96
CA GLU A 52 -15.07 20.19 8.86
C GLU A 52 -14.54 21.43 9.57
N LYS A 53 -13.27 21.39 10.00
CA LYS A 53 -12.64 22.53 10.70
C LYS A 53 -12.19 23.63 9.74
N PHE A 54 -11.74 23.28 8.56
CA PHE A 54 -11.13 24.18 7.58
C PHE A 54 -11.67 23.90 6.17
N HIS A 55 -12.82 24.44 5.83
CA HIS A 55 -13.48 24.24 4.53
C HIS A 55 -12.60 24.55 3.31
N TRP A 56 -11.63 25.48 3.45
CA TRP A 56 -10.71 25.85 2.38
C TRP A 56 -9.74 24.70 1.97
N ILE A 57 -9.59 23.68 2.82
CA ILE A 57 -8.74 22.51 2.55
C ILE A 57 -9.21 21.72 1.33
N ILE A 58 -10.50 21.77 1.00
CA ILE A 58 -11.03 21.17 -0.23
C ILE A 58 -10.31 21.71 -1.47
N TYR A 59 -10.03 23.02 -1.49
CA TYR A 59 -9.29 23.64 -2.61
C TYR A 59 -7.85 23.15 -2.67
N VAL A 60 -7.19 22.96 -1.52
CA VAL A 60 -5.83 22.38 -1.45
C VAL A 60 -5.83 20.96 -1.98
N PHE A 61 -6.80 20.15 -1.57
CA PHE A 61 -6.95 18.79 -2.11
C PHE A 61 -7.22 18.79 -3.62
N GLY A 62 -8.05 19.71 -4.11
CA GLY A 62 -8.29 19.87 -5.54
C GLY A 62 -7.03 20.21 -6.33
N ILE A 63 -6.24 21.18 -5.84
CA ILE A 63 -4.95 21.54 -6.46
C ILE A 63 -3.98 20.36 -6.42
N PHE A 64 -3.88 19.66 -5.29
CA PHE A 64 -3.05 18.47 -5.13
C PHE A 64 -3.42 17.39 -6.17
N LEU A 65 -4.71 17.10 -6.34
CA LEU A 65 -5.20 16.12 -7.31
C LEU A 65 -4.89 16.54 -8.76
N ILE A 66 -5.00 17.83 -9.08
CA ILE A 66 -4.63 18.34 -10.42
C ILE A 66 -3.13 18.12 -10.67
N ILE A 67 -2.28 18.48 -9.71
CA ILE A 67 -0.82 18.29 -9.83
C ILE A 67 -0.48 16.81 -9.98
N THR A 68 -1.09 15.95 -9.17
CA THR A 68 -0.86 14.49 -9.22
C THR A 68 -1.32 13.93 -10.56
N GLY A 69 -2.49 14.33 -11.06
CA GLY A 69 -3.01 13.92 -12.36
C GLY A 69 -2.07 14.33 -13.51
N ILE A 70 -1.58 15.57 -13.51
CA ILE A 70 -0.61 16.06 -14.51
C ILE A 70 0.70 15.26 -14.43
N ASN A 71 1.21 15.03 -13.22
CA ASN A 71 2.44 14.26 -13.01
C ASN A 71 2.28 12.80 -13.48
N MET A 72 1.13 12.18 -13.26
CA MET A 72 0.82 10.83 -13.72
C MET A 72 0.85 10.74 -15.26
N VAL A 73 0.26 11.71 -15.95
CA VAL A 73 0.29 11.77 -17.42
C VAL A 73 1.71 11.97 -17.94
N ARG A 74 2.51 12.84 -17.31
CA ARG A 74 3.88 13.15 -17.72
C ARG A 74 4.89 12.04 -17.44
N ASN A 75 4.66 11.23 -16.39
CA ASN A 75 5.61 10.22 -15.91
C ASN A 75 5.16 8.79 -16.20
N LYS A 76 4.38 8.56 -17.27
CA LYS A 76 3.87 7.23 -17.66
C LYS A 76 4.92 6.13 -17.75
N ASP A 77 6.18 6.48 -18.01
CA ASP A 77 7.27 5.53 -18.27
C ASP A 77 8.16 5.24 -17.05
N LYS A 78 7.90 5.88 -15.89
CA LYS A 78 8.67 5.59 -14.69
C LYS A 78 8.15 4.30 -14.04
N LYS A 79 8.80 3.17 -14.40
CA LYS A 79 8.62 1.90 -13.69
C LYS A 79 9.02 2.08 -12.21
N LEU A 80 8.17 1.59 -11.32
CA LEU A 80 8.53 1.45 -9.90
C LEU A 80 9.73 0.50 -9.83
N ASP A 81 10.90 1.03 -9.50
CA ASP A 81 12.10 0.24 -9.26
C ASP A 81 12.27 0.08 -7.75
N PRO A 82 11.93 -1.08 -7.19
CA PRO A 82 11.98 -1.30 -5.75
C PRO A 82 13.38 -1.12 -5.17
N GLU A 83 14.45 -1.45 -5.95
CA GLU A 83 15.83 -1.30 -5.48
C GLU A 83 16.26 0.16 -5.29
N LYS A 84 15.71 1.07 -6.10
CA LYS A 84 15.97 2.51 -6.00
C LYS A 84 15.07 3.22 -5.01
N SER A 85 14.13 2.49 -4.39
CA SER A 85 13.23 3.06 -3.40
C SER A 85 14.03 3.58 -2.20
N ILE A 86 13.88 4.87 -1.93
CA ILE A 86 14.48 5.57 -0.77
C ILE A 86 14.08 4.85 0.52
N ILE A 87 12.90 4.23 0.55
CA ILE A 87 12.33 3.54 1.70
C ILE A 87 13.11 2.28 2.02
N ILE A 88 13.39 1.42 1.03
CA ILE A 88 14.21 0.21 1.24
C ILE A 88 15.61 0.62 1.71
N ARG A 89 16.18 1.66 1.12
CA ARG A 89 17.49 2.18 1.53
C ARG A 89 17.48 2.70 2.95
N MET A 90 16.46 3.48 3.34
CA MET A 90 16.31 4.04 4.68
C MET A 90 16.04 2.94 5.70
N PHE A 91 15.19 1.96 5.36
CA PHE A 91 14.87 0.84 6.23
C PHE A 91 16.08 -0.08 6.47
N ARG A 92 16.85 -0.41 5.43
CA ARG A 92 18.11 -1.18 5.57
C ARG A 92 19.15 -0.47 6.42
N LYS A 93 19.11 0.86 6.50
CA LYS A 93 20.00 1.67 7.34
C LYS A 93 19.60 1.65 8.82
N ILE A 94 18.30 1.51 9.11
CA ILE A 94 17.76 1.56 10.48
C ILE A 94 17.70 0.16 11.10
N PHE A 95 17.37 -0.86 10.31
CA PHE A 95 17.22 -2.24 10.78
C PHE A 95 18.19 -3.17 10.07
N PRO A 96 18.92 -4.04 10.80
CA PRO A 96 19.68 -5.11 10.18
C PRO A 96 18.70 -6.10 9.53
N VAL A 97 18.65 -6.08 8.20
CA VAL A 97 17.79 -6.96 7.40
C VAL A 97 18.56 -8.26 7.13
N HIS A 98 17.95 -9.39 7.47
CA HIS A 98 18.42 -10.70 7.04
C HIS A 98 17.94 -10.93 5.60
N ASN A 99 18.87 -11.15 4.66
CA ASN A 99 18.55 -11.25 3.23
C ASN A 99 17.81 -12.54 2.84
N ASP A 100 17.65 -13.48 3.78
CA ASP A 100 16.98 -14.75 3.53
C ASP A 100 15.59 -14.80 4.18
N TYR A 101 14.72 -15.61 3.60
CA TYR A 101 13.44 -15.97 4.20
C TYR A 101 13.68 -16.94 5.37
N ALA A 102 13.31 -16.53 6.57
CA ALA A 102 13.34 -17.38 7.75
C ALA A 102 11.94 -17.98 8.00
N GLY A 103 11.50 -18.85 7.10
CA GLY A 103 10.14 -19.37 7.10
C GLY A 103 9.09 -18.25 6.97
N SER A 104 7.98 -18.38 7.68
CA SER A 104 6.89 -17.39 7.69
C SER A 104 7.08 -16.28 8.73
N SER A 105 8.24 -16.17 9.39
CA SER A 105 8.46 -15.20 10.47
C SER A 105 8.84 -13.84 9.92
N PHE A 106 8.25 -12.77 10.47
CA PHE A 106 8.63 -11.38 10.16
C PHE A 106 9.91 -10.94 10.88
N PHE A 107 10.18 -11.52 12.05
CA PHE A 107 11.36 -11.24 12.86
C PHE A 107 12.03 -12.52 13.31
N ILE A 108 13.35 -12.49 13.37
CA ILE A 108 14.18 -13.57 13.92
C ILE A 108 15.13 -13.02 14.96
N THR A 109 15.49 -13.85 15.92
CA THR A 109 16.53 -13.50 16.90
C THR A 109 17.83 -14.22 16.51
N LYS A 110 18.87 -13.46 16.18
CA LYS A 110 20.20 -13.99 15.88
C LYS A 110 21.21 -13.25 16.76
N ASN A 111 22.05 -14.00 17.48
CA ASN A 111 23.03 -13.45 18.42
C ASN A 111 22.41 -12.50 19.48
N GLY A 112 21.21 -12.83 20.02
CA GLY A 112 20.53 -12.02 21.01
C GLY A 112 19.88 -10.71 20.47
N LYS A 113 20.01 -10.42 19.18
CA LYS A 113 19.40 -9.23 18.53
C LYS A 113 18.26 -9.64 17.61
N LYS A 114 17.17 -8.85 17.63
CA LYS A 114 16.05 -9.01 16.69
C LYS A 114 16.46 -8.47 15.32
N HIS A 115 16.32 -9.30 14.29
CA HIS A 115 16.54 -8.93 12.90
C HIS A 115 15.20 -9.02 12.15
N ALA A 116 14.93 -8.06 11.28
CA ALA A 116 13.81 -8.13 10.37
C ALA A 116 14.12 -9.08 9.21
N THR A 117 13.16 -9.90 8.82
CA THR A 117 13.29 -10.81 7.68
C THR A 117 12.96 -10.08 6.37
N LEU A 118 13.32 -10.68 5.24
CA LEU A 118 12.91 -10.16 3.93
C LEU A 118 11.38 -10.10 3.80
N LEU A 119 10.66 -11.02 4.45
CA LEU A 119 9.19 -11.02 4.46
C LEU A 119 8.60 -9.76 5.12
N PHE A 120 9.24 -9.24 6.18
CA PHE A 120 8.83 -7.98 6.80
C PHE A 120 9.11 -6.78 5.91
N VAL A 121 10.22 -6.79 5.16
CA VAL A 121 10.53 -5.74 4.17
C VAL A 121 9.47 -5.70 3.07
N VAL A 122 9.04 -6.87 2.57
CA VAL A 122 7.95 -6.98 1.60
C VAL A 122 6.65 -6.41 2.14
N LEU A 123 6.29 -6.75 3.39
CA LEU A 123 5.11 -6.20 4.05
C LEU A 123 5.17 -4.67 4.11
N LEU A 124 6.28 -4.09 4.57
CA LEU A 124 6.44 -2.64 4.63
C LEU A 124 6.35 -1.98 3.27
N PHE A 125 6.87 -2.63 2.23
CA PHE A 125 6.80 -2.11 0.88
C PHE A 125 5.37 -2.08 0.35
N ILE A 126 4.58 -3.11 0.65
CA ILE A 126 3.15 -3.17 0.32
C ILE A 126 2.39 -2.05 1.06
N GLU A 127 2.59 -1.91 2.37
CA GLU A 127 1.96 -0.87 3.18
C GLU A 127 2.29 0.54 2.68
N PHE A 128 3.55 0.77 2.35
CA PHE A 128 3.97 2.06 1.81
C PHE A 128 3.36 2.35 0.45
N THR A 129 3.24 1.34 -0.40
CA THR A 129 2.60 1.49 -1.71
C THR A 129 1.11 1.80 -1.56
N ASP A 130 0.42 1.11 -0.62
CA ASP A 130 -0.98 1.42 -0.31
C ASP A 130 -1.14 2.83 0.26
N LEU A 131 -0.19 3.29 1.08
CA LEU A 131 -0.18 4.66 1.59
C LEU A 131 -0.11 5.70 0.45
N ILE A 132 0.75 5.49 -0.55
CA ILE A 132 0.81 6.37 -1.73
C ILE A 132 -0.56 6.42 -2.43
N PHE A 133 -1.17 5.27 -2.66
CA PHE A 133 -2.51 5.21 -3.28
C PHE A 133 -3.59 5.84 -2.40
N ALA A 134 -3.50 5.70 -1.08
CA ALA A 134 -4.44 6.32 -0.15
C ALA A 134 -4.35 7.85 -0.18
N VAL A 135 -3.14 8.40 -0.25
CA VAL A 135 -2.91 9.86 -0.35
C VAL A 135 -3.56 10.46 -1.60
N ASP A 136 -3.63 9.72 -2.70
CA ASP A 136 -4.30 10.18 -3.92
C ASP A 136 -5.82 9.91 -3.91
N SER A 137 -6.24 8.75 -3.39
CA SER A 137 -7.65 8.32 -3.49
C SER A 137 -8.55 8.95 -2.42
N ILE A 138 -8.05 9.14 -1.20
CA ILE A 138 -8.88 9.67 -0.09
C ILE A 138 -9.33 11.11 -0.35
N PRO A 139 -8.46 12.07 -0.76
CA PRO A 139 -8.90 13.40 -1.13
C PRO A 139 -9.90 13.41 -2.28
N ALA A 140 -9.74 12.51 -3.26
CA ALA A 140 -10.66 12.38 -4.39
C ALA A 140 -12.07 11.95 -3.95
N ILE A 141 -12.16 11.01 -3.00
CA ILE A 141 -13.45 10.54 -2.46
C ILE A 141 -14.07 11.62 -1.56
N LEU A 142 -13.28 12.28 -0.73
CA LEU A 142 -13.75 13.34 0.15
C LEU A 142 -14.26 14.56 -0.61
N ALA A 143 -13.79 14.80 -1.83
CA ALA A 143 -14.32 15.82 -2.72
C ALA A 143 -15.75 15.48 -3.25
N ILE A 144 -16.12 14.18 -3.25
CA ILE A 144 -17.44 13.70 -3.68
C ILE A 144 -18.41 13.64 -2.49
N THR A 145 -17.96 13.06 -1.38
CA THR A 145 -18.76 12.94 -0.16
C THR A 145 -17.88 13.06 1.09
N PRO A 146 -18.25 13.91 2.05
CA PRO A 146 -17.56 14.02 3.32
C PRO A 146 -18.02 13.00 4.37
N ASP A 147 -19.03 12.16 4.05
CA ASP A 147 -19.56 11.16 4.99
C ASP A 147 -18.48 10.09 5.29
N PRO A 148 -17.95 10.05 6.54
CA PRO A 148 -16.86 9.15 6.89
C PRO A 148 -17.26 7.68 6.80
N PHE A 149 -18.52 7.34 7.03
CA PHE A 149 -19.01 5.97 6.94
C PHE A 149 -18.99 5.47 5.49
N ILE A 150 -19.51 6.28 4.55
CA ILE A 150 -19.53 5.95 3.13
C ILE A 150 -18.09 5.84 2.60
N VAL A 151 -17.24 6.81 2.94
CA VAL A 151 -15.85 6.84 2.50
C VAL A 151 -15.09 5.62 3.03
N TYR A 152 -15.21 5.31 4.32
CA TYR A 152 -14.50 4.18 4.92
C TYR A 152 -15.00 2.84 4.38
N THR A 153 -16.31 2.60 4.35
CA THR A 153 -16.88 1.32 3.89
C THR A 153 -16.55 1.06 2.43
N SER A 154 -16.62 2.06 1.56
CA SER A 154 -16.25 1.91 0.14
C SER A 154 -14.77 1.53 -0.01
N ASN A 155 -13.86 2.09 0.81
CA ASN A 155 -12.45 1.72 0.84
C ASN A 155 -12.23 0.30 1.37
N VAL A 156 -12.94 -0.11 2.43
CA VAL A 156 -12.90 -1.49 2.96
C VAL A 156 -13.29 -2.49 1.87
N PHE A 157 -14.42 -2.27 1.20
CA PHE A 157 -14.87 -3.15 0.11
C PHE A 157 -13.89 -3.17 -1.07
N ALA A 158 -13.28 -2.03 -1.40
CA ALA A 158 -12.26 -1.98 -2.44
C ALA A 158 -11.04 -2.85 -2.08
N ILE A 159 -10.52 -2.76 -0.85
CA ILE A 159 -9.37 -3.54 -0.38
C ILE A 159 -9.70 -5.03 -0.32
N LEU A 160 -10.86 -5.41 0.22
CA LEU A 160 -11.27 -6.82 0.28
C LEU A 160 -11.49 -7.40 -1.11
N GLY A 161 -12.06 -6.60 -2.03
CA GLY A 161 -12.19 -6.97 -3.43
C GLY A 161 -10.85 -7.18 -4.13
N LEU A 162 -9.85 -6.36 -3.81
CA LEU A 162 -8.48 -6.52 -4.30
C LEU A 162 -7.87 -7.87 -3.92
N ARG A 163 -8.07 -8.31 -2.68
CA ARG A 163 -7.58 -9.61 -2.22
C ARG A 163 -8.18 -10.76 -3.01
N SER A 164 -9.50 -10.75 -3.18
CA SER A 164 -10.22 -11.79 -3.93
C SER A 164 -9.76 -11.85 -5.39
N LEU A 165 -9.57 -10.68 -6.00
CA LEU A 165 -9.12 -10.56 -7.37
C LEU A 165 -7.64 -10.95 -7.53
N TYR A 166 -6.78 -10.66 -6.55
CA TYR A 166 -5.39 -11.12 -6.52
C TYR A 166 -5.31 -12.64 -6.59
N PHE A 167 -6.05 -13.36 -5.75
CA PHE A 167 -6.04 -14.83 -5.75
C PHE A 167 -6.63 -15.43 -7.04
N ALA A 168 -7.65 -14.78 -7.60
CA ALA A 168 -8.21 -15.22 -8.88
C ALA A 168 -7.18 -15.08 -10.02
N LEU A 169 -6.46 -13.97 -10.08
CA LEU A 169 -5.41 -13.74 -11.08
C LEU A 169 -4.18 -14.62 -10.87
N SER A 170 -3.72 -14.77 -9.64
CA SER A 170 -2.60 -15.65 -9.30
C SER A 170 -2.90 -17.10 -9.70
N GLY A 171 -4.11 -17.58 -9.47
CA GLY A 171 -4.54 -18.92 -9.89
C GLY A 171 -4.59 -19.13 -11.41
N ILE A 172 -4.77 -18.07 -12.19
CA ILE A 172 -4.76 -18.12 -13.66
C ILE A 172 -3.32 -18.09 -14.20
N MET A 173 -2.43 -17.34 -13.57
CA MET A 173 -1.04 -17.18 -14.02
C MET A 173 -0.16 -18.40 -13.75
N HIS A 174 -0.55 -19.28 -12.81
CA HIS A 174 0.16 -20.53 -12.49
C HIS A 174 -0.38 -21.76 -13.23
N ARG A 175 -1.28 -21.57 -14.22
CA ARG A 175 -1.70 -22.59 -15.18
C ARG A 175 -1.02 -22.37 -16.54
#